data_f085c6ace5b972e926748dc3a31d337b
#
_entry.id   f085c6ace5b972e926748dc3a31d337b
#
_cell.length_a   1.000
_cell.length_b   1.000
_cell.length_c   1.000
_cell.angle_alpha   90.00
_cell.angle_beta   90.00
_cell.angle_gamma   90.00
#
_symmetry.space_group_name_H-M   'P 1'
#
loop_
_entity.id
_entity.type
_entity.pdbx_description
1 polymer ?
#
loop_
_entity_poly.entity_id
_entity_poly.type
_entity_poly.pdbx_seq_one_letter_code
_entity_poly.pdbx_strand_id
1 'polypeptide(L)'
;MITEELLLPYDSITFFDDMLILQEIDIAASIIAALALIFFALFLGKTKIGIALRAVADDHQAALSVGVSLNTIWVVVWFISGIIALITGIMWGAKSDVSFALSIIAFKALPVLILGGFTSVKGAIVGGLIIGIGEKIGEFYWGDLVGGSIESWLAYMIALVFLFFRPQGLFGEKIIERV
;
A
#
# COMPACT_ATOMS: atom_id res chain seq x y z
N MET A 1 9.77 22.88 10.69
CA MET A 1 9.94 24.02 9.77
C MET A 1 9.30 23.81 8.39
N ILE A 2 9.40 22.64 7.74
CA ILE A 2 8.75 22.36 6.43
C ILE A 2 7.22 22.20 6.56
N THR A 3 6.73 21.87 7.71
CA THR A 3 5.33 21.53 7.99
C THR A 3 4.41 22.74 8.12
N GLU A 4 4.90 23.85 8.64
CA GLU A 4 4.11 25.11 8.68
C GLU A 4 3.92 25.71 7.29
N GLU A 5 4.91 25.54 6.38
CA GLU A 5 4.79 26.01 5.00
C GLU A 5 3.83 25.18 4.14
N LEU A 6 3.60 23.90 4.51
CA LEU A 6 2.74 22.98 3.77
C LEU A 6 1.26 22.97 4.24
N LEU A 7 0.89 23.83 5.24
CA LEU A 7 -0.47 23.87 5.81
C LEU A 7 -0.97 22.48 6.28
N LEU A 8 -0.06 21.61 6.69
CA LEU A 8 -0.44 20.28 7.18
C LEU A 8 -0.87 20.39 8.66
N PRO A 9 -1.94 19.72 9.07
CA PRO A 9 -2.41 19.71 10.44
C PRO A 9 -1.40 18.98 11.34
N TYR A 10 -0.94 19.63 12.40
CA TYR A 10 0.13 19.14 13.28
C TYR A 10 -0.30 18.98 14.74
N ASP A 11 -1.53 19.33 15.04
CA ASP A 11 -2.07 19.21 16.39
C ASP A 11 -2.36 17.74 16.74
N SER A 12 -2.35 17.43 18.03
CA SER A 12 -2.73 16.11 18.52
C SER A 12 -4.12 16.19 19.15
N ILE A 13 -5.01 15.33 18.69
CA ILE A 13 -6.34 15.18 19.28
C ILE A 13 -6.26 14.08 20.33
N THR A 14 -6.56 14.44 21.57
CA THR A 14 -6.59 13.49 22.68
C THR A 14 -8.03 13.03 22.93
N PHE A 15 -8.22 11.72 23.03
CA PHE A 15 -9.50 11.09 23.38
C PHE A 15 -9.35 10.29 24.67
N PHE A 16 -10.43 10.21 25.45
CA PHE A 16 -10.49 9.42 26.69
C PHE A 16 -9.42 9.78 27.72
N ASP A 17 -9.38 11.03 28.18
CA ASP A 17 -8.46 11.48 29.24
C ASP A 17 -6.99 11.14 28.95
N ASP A 18 -6.50 11.52 27.76
CA ASP A 18 -5.13 11.32 27.27
C ASP A 18 -4.71 9.85 27.03
N MET A 19 -5.65 8.91 27.05
CA MET A 19 -5.35 7.49 26.75
C MET A 19 -5.06 7.22 25.27
N LEU A 20 -5.61 8.02 24.36
CA LEU A 20 -5.42 7.90 22.91
C LEU A 20 -5.00 9.25 22.34
N ILE A 21 -3.76 9.32 21.89
CA ILE A 21 -3.20 10.49 21.21
C ILE A 21 -3.18 10.19 19.71
N LEU A 22 -4.04 10.85 18.94
CA LEU A 22 -4.06 10.77 17.49
C LEU A 22 -3.43 12.05 16.92
N GLN A 23 -2.40 11.89 16.11
CA GLN A 23 -1.84 13.02 15.37
C GLN A 23 -2.76 13.35 14.19
N GLU A 24 -3.09 14.62 14.01
CA GLU A 24 -3.95 15.06 12.89
C GLU A 24 -3.38 14.66 11.53
N ILE A 25 -2.06 14.62 11.40
CA ILE A 25 -1.39 14.16 10.19
C ILE A 25 -1.69 12.70 9.86
N ASP A 26 -1.86 11.83 10.86
CA ASP A 26 -2.21 10.40 10.63
C ASP A 26 -3.66 10.25 10.17
N ILE A 27 -4.54 11.10 10.68
CA ILE A 27 -5.95 11.16 10.23
C ILE A 27 -6.01 11.67 8.79
N ALA A 28 -5.29 12.75 8.49
CA ALA A 28 -5.22 13.30 7.13
C ALA A 28 -4.63 12.28 6.14
N ALA A 29 -3.54 11.58 6.52
CA ALA A 29 -2.93 10.53 5.72
C ALA A 29 -3.90 9.37 5.46
N SER A 30 -4.66 8.96 6.47
CA SER A 30 -5.66 7.88 6.35
C SER A 30 -6.78 8.26 5.41
N ILE A 31 -7.29 9.51 5.49
CA ILE A 31 -8.32 10.03 4.59
C ILE A 31 -7.79 10.08 3.15
N ILE A 32 -6.60 10.62 2.94
CA ILE A 32 -5.97 10.71 1.61
C ILE A 32 -5.77 9.31 1.03
N ALA A 33 -5.27 8.36 1.83
CA ALA A 33 -5.10 6.97 1.40
C ALA A 33 -6.43 6.32 1.02
N ALA A 34 -7.48 6.50 1.83
CA ALA A 34 -8.81 5.97 1.55
C ALA A 34 -9.38 6.56 0.26
N LEU A 35 -9.28 7.87 0.05
CA LEU A 35 -9.72 8.53 -1.17
C LEU A 35 -8.94 8.05 -2.39
N ALA A 36 -7.62 7.90 -2.29
CA ALA A 36 -6.77 7.38 -3.35
C ALA A 36 -7.14 5.93 -3.72
N LEU A 37 -7.41 5.08 -2.71
CA LEU A 37 -7.87 3.70 -2.93
C LEU A 37 -9.22 3.64 -3.63
N ILE A 38 -10.19 4.45 -3.19
CA ILE A 38 -11.53 4.53 -3.81
C ILE A 38 -11.39 5.02 -5.25
N PHE A 39 -10.63 6.09 -5.47
CA PHE A 39 -10.39 6.62 -6.81
C PHE A 39 -9.76 5.56 -7.72
N PHE A 40 -8.73 4.87 -7.25
CA PHE A 40 -8.02 3.86 -8.02
C PHE A 40 -8.90 2.63 -8.31
N ALA A 41 -9.70 2.18 -7.35
CA ALA A 41 -10.65 1.10 -7.54
C ALA A 41 -11.72 1.45 -8.58
N LEU A 42 -12.25 2.68 -8.54
CA LEU A 42 -13.21 3.16 -9.53
C LEU A 42 -12.56 3.35 -10.91
N PHE A 43 -11.35 3.90 -10.95
CA PHE A 43 -10.58 4.07 -12.18
C PHE A 43 -10.35 2.73 -12.88
N LEU A 44 -9.80 1.75 -12.18
CA LEU A 44 -9.56 0.41 -12.73
C LEU A 44 -10.87 -0.30 -13.09
N GLY A 45 -11.94 -0.12 -12.29
CA GLY A 45 -13.20 -0.82 -12.48
C GLY A 45 -14.09 -0.28 -13.58
N LYS A 46 -14.10 1.04 -13.80
CA LYS A 46 -15.10 1.71 -14.63
C LYS A 46 -14.56 2.40 -15.87
N THR A 47 -13.24 2.63 -15.98
CA THR A 47 -12.67 3.33 -17.14
C THR A 47 -12.22 2.37 -18.23
N LYS A 48 -12.28 2.82 -19.50
CA LYS A 48 -11.76 2.07 -20.65
C LYS A 48 -10.26 1.75 -20.48
N ILE A 49 -9.51 2.72 -19.94
CA ILE A 49 -8.07 2.56 -19.65
C ILE A 49 -7.86 1.50 -18.57
N GLY A 50 -8.65 1.50 -17.51
CA GLY A 50 -8.59 0.48 -16.45
C GLY A 50 -8.92 -0.93 -16.96
N ILE A 51 -9.87 -1.06 -17.89
CA ILE A 51 -10.16 -2.34 -18.55
C ILE A 51 -8.97 -2.78 -19.40
N ALA A 52 -8.39 -1.87 -20.18
CA ALA A 52 -7.22 -2.15 -21.01
C ALA A 52 -5.98 -2.52 -20.16
N LEU A 53 -5.77 -1.84 -19.02
CA LEU A 53 -4.71 -2.19 -18.05
C LEU A 53 -4.83 -3.64 -17.57
N ARG A 54 -6.05 -4.08 -17.20
CA ARG A 54 -6.28 -5.47 -16.78
C ARG A 54 -6.07 -6.45 -17.92
N ALA A 55 -6.58 -6.15 -19.11
CA ALA A 55 -6.38 -7.01 -20.27
C ALA A 55 -4.88 -7.19 -20.60
N VAL A 56 -4.07 -6.13 -20.50
CA VAL A 56 -2.62 -6.21 -20.69
C VAL A 56 -1.94 -6.98 -19.54
N ALA A 57 -2.42 -6.86 -18.31
CA ALA A 57 -1.90 -7.63 -17.18
C ALA A 57 -2.19 -9.13 -17.31
N ASP A 58 -3.35 -9.49 -17.86
CA ASP A 58 -3.74 -10.88 -18.05
C ASP A 58 -2.98 -11.52 -19.23
N ASP A 59 -2.96 -10.88 -20.40
CA ASP A 59 -2.22 -11.38 -21.56
C ASP A 59 -1.83 -10.23 -22.50
N HIS A 60 -0.52 -9.96 -22.56
CA HIS A 60 0.06 -8.91 -23.40
C HIS A 60 -0.19 -9.16 -24.90
N GLN A 61 -0.11 -10.42 -25.35
CA GLN A 61 -0.24 -10.74 -26.78
C GLN A 61 -1.70 -10.66 -27.22
N ALA A 62 -2.61 -11.15 -26.40
CA ALA A 62 -4.03 -11.05 -26.64
C ALA A 62 -4.46 -9.57 -26.68
N ALA A 63 -3.99 -8.73 -25.75
CA ALA A 63 -4.31 -7.31 -25.71
C ALA A 63 -3.81 -6.57 -26.96
N LEU A 64 -2.61 -6.87 -27.44
CA LEU A 64 -2.06 -6.32 -28.70
C LEU A 64 -2.91 -6.72 -29.90
N SER A 65 -3.38 -7.95 -29.99
CA SER A 65 -4.18 -8.46 -31.11
C SER A 65 -5.53 -7.75 -31.23
N VAL A 66 -6.08 -7.23 -30.14
CA VAL A 66 -7.32 -6.44 -30.09
C VAL A 66 -7.06 -4.94 -30.29
N GLY A 67 -5.79 -4.53 -30.53
CA GLY A 67 -5.42 -3.15 -30.83
C GLY A 67 -5.13 -2.27 -29.60
N VAL A 68 -4.92 -2.88 -28.41
CA VAL A 68 -4.51 -2.11 -27.22
C VAL A 68 -3.04 -1.72 -27.35
N SER A 69 -2.73 -0.41 -27.37
CA SER A 69 -1.35 0.07 -27.46
C SER A 69 -0.64 -0.05 -26.09
N LEU A 70 0.35 -0.93 -26.02
CA LEU A 70 1.15 -1.11 -24.79
C LEU A 70 1.83 0.17 -24.33
N ASN A 71 2.30 0.98 -25.29
CA ASN A 71 3.00 2.23 -24.97
C ASN A 71 2.11 3.19 -24.18
N THR A 72 0.85 3.34 -24.57
CA THR A 72 -0.14 4.15 -23.85
C THR A 72 -0.38 3.60 -22.43
N ILE A 73 -0.47 2.27 -22.30
CA ILE A 73 -0.67 1.61 -21.01
C ILE A 73 0.52 1.86 -20.09
N TRP A 74 1.75 1.71 -20.58
CA TRP A 74 2.96 1.99 -19.79
C TRP A 74 3.04 3.43 -19.32
N VAL A 75 2.73 4.39 -20.19
CA VAL A 75 2.70 5.82 -19.82
C VAL A 75 1.70 6.06 -18.68
N VAL A 76 0.49 5.50 -18.78
CA VAL A 76 -0.53 5.67 -17.74
C VAL A 76 -0.10 5.03 -16.41
N VAL A 77 0.48 3.83 -16.45
CA VAL A 77 0.97 3.13 -15.24
C VAL A 77 2.04 3.96 -14.54
N TRP A 78 3.05 4.40 -15.29
CA TRP A 78 4.14 5.20 -14.72
C TRP A 78 3.66 6.55 -14.18
N PHE A 79 2.74 7.20 -14.88
CA PHE A 79 2.16 8.47 -14.45
C PHE A 79 1.38 8.34 -13.14
N ILE A 80 0.49 7.34 -13.04
CA ILE A 80 -0.28 7.09 -11.82
C ILE A 80 0.63 6.70 -10.66
N SER A 81 1.59 5.80 -10.91
CA SER A 81 2.57 5.39 -9.89
C SER A 81 3.39 6.57 -9.38
N GLY A 82 3.79 7.48 -10.29
CA GLY A 82 4.51 8.70 -9.92
C GLY A 82 3.69 9.64 -9.04
N ILE A 83 2.40 9.83 -9.33
CA ILE A 83 1.50 10.64 -8.49
C ILE A 83 1.35 10.03 -7.10
N ILE A 84 1.13 8.70 -7.01
CA ILE A 84 0.98 8.01 -5.72
C ILE A 84 2.28 8.12 -4.92
N ALA A 85 3.43 7.90 -5.56
CA ALA A 85 4.74 8.03 -4.92
C ALA A 85 4.99 9.44 -4.40
N LEU A 86 4.60 10.47 -5.16
CA LEU A 86 4.72 11.87 -4.75
C LEU A 86 3.85 12.18 -3.52
N ILE A 87 2.58 11.78 -3.54
CA ILE A 87 1.66 11.99 -2.41
C ILE A 87 2.20 11.28 -1.15
N THR A 88 2.60 10.01 -1.30
CA THR A 88 3.16 9.22 -0.19
C THR A 88 4.46 9.82 0.31
N GLY A 89 5.34 10.27 -0.59
CA GLY A 89 6.61 10.91 -0.25
C GLY A 89 6.43 12.22 0.52
N ILE A 90 5.44 13.04 0.15
CA ILE A 90 5.11 14.28 0.88
C ILE A 90 4.61 13.95 2.29
N MET A 91 3.67 12.99 2.40
CA MET A 91 3.09 12.62 3.70
C MET A 91 4.13 12.04 4.67
N TRP A 92 4.96 11.13 4.18
CA TRP A 92 6.03 10.55 5.00
C TRP A 92 7.18 11.52 5.25
N GLY A 93 7.55 12.34 4.27
CA GLY A 93 8.56 13.38 4.44
C GLY A 93 8.17 14.43 5.47
N ALA A 94 6.88 14.77 5.55
CA ALA A 94 6.37 15.67 6.57
C ALA A 94 6.42 15.05 7.99
N LYS A 95 6.24 13.73 8.10
CA LYS A 95 6.23 13.01 9.39
C LYS A 95 7.63 12.66 9.91
N SER A 96 8.57 12.33 9.03
CA SER A 96 9.84 11.68 9.39
C SER A 96 11.05 12.31 8.71
N ASP A 97 10.92 13.50 8.15
CA ASP A 97 11.89 14.13 7.27
C ASP A 97 12.24 13.34 5.99
N VAL A 98 12.74 14.05 4.99
CA VAL A 98 13.16 13.44 3.72
C VAL A 98 14.56 12.86 3.88
N SER A 99 14.64 11.55 4.03
CA SER A 99 15.88 10.82 4.21
C SER A 99 15.89 9.49 3.43
N PHE A 100 17.04 8.84 3.38
CA PHE A 100 17.18 7.50 2.78
C PHE A 100 16.26 6.45 3.43
N ALA A 101 15.82 6.68 4.67
CA ALA A 101 14.89 5.80 5.38
C ALA A 101 13.52 5.67 4.68
N LEU A 102 13.12 6.64 3.85
CA LEU A 102 11.90 6.54 3.03
C LEU A 102 11.93 5.33 2.08
N SER A 103 13.11 4.89 1.65
CA SER A 103 13.24 3.68 0.83
C SER A 103 12.79 2.43 1.57
N ILE A 104 13.01 2.35 2.88
CA ILE A 104 12.60 1.21 3.72
C ILE A 104 11.08 1.11 3.75
N ILE A 105 10.38 2.24 3.74
CA ILE A 105 8.91 2.28 3.72
C ILE A 105 8.38 1.70 2.42
N ALA A 106 9.02 1.99 1.28
CA ALA A 106 8.65 1.40 0.00
C ALA A 106 8.80 -0.13 0.02
N PHE A 107 9.82 -0.66 0.68
CA PHE A 107 9.99 -2.11 0.84
C PHE A 107 8.89 -2.76 1.69
N LYS A 108 8.31 -2.04 2.66
CA LYS A 108 7.16 -2.54 3.44
C LYS A 108 5.91 -2.81 2.57
N ALA A 109 5.83 -2.28 1.36
CA ALA A 109 4.76 -2.62 0.42
C ALA A 109 4.86 -4.06 -0.09
N LEU A 110 6.05 -4.69 -0.11
CA LEU A 110 6.23 -6.06 -0.57
C LEU A 110 5.46 -7.09 0.27
N PRO A 111 5.60 -7.13 1.62
CA PRO A 111 4.79 -8.02 2.46
C PRO A 111 3.28 -7.85 2.24
N VAL A 112 2.81 -6.62 2.05
CA VAL A 112 1.40 -6.32 1.77
C VAL A 112 0.94 -6.97 0.46
N LEU A 113 1.72 -6.82 -0.61
CA LEU A 113 1.42 -7.41 -1.92
C LEU A 113 1.48 -8.93 -1.89
N ILE A 114 2.47 -9.50 -1.19
CA ILE A 114 2.62 -10.95 -1.02
C ILE A 114 1.40 -11.52 -0.29
N LEU A 115 1.00 -10.91 0.82
CA LEU A 115 -0.14 -11.37 1.62
C LEU A 115 -1.45 -11.17 0.87
N GLY A 116 -1.63 -10.04 0.21
CA GLY A 116 -2.84 -9.70 -0.54
C GLY A 116 -3.01 -10.53 -1.81
N GLY A 117 -1.91 -10.89 -2.45
CA GLY A 117 -1.83 -11.45 -3.81
C GLY A 117 -1.54 -10.36 -4.84
N PHE A 118 -0.51 -10.57 -5.66
CA PHE A 118 0.01 -9.59 -6.64
C PHE A 118 -1.00 -9.13 -7.70
N THR A 119 -2.02 -9.93 -7.97
CA THR A 119 -3.02 -9.70 -9.02
C THR A 119 -4.29 -9.03 -8.50
N SER A 120 -4.42 -8.83 -7.17
CA SER A 120 -5.67 -8.40 -6.57
C SER A 120 -5.56 -7.08 -5.80
N VAL A 121 -6.19 -6.02 -6.32
CA VAL A 121 -6.32 -4.74 -5.59
C VAL A 121 -7.05 -4.89 -4.25
N LYS A 122 -8.11 -5.73 -4.22
CA LYS A 122 -8.83 -6.04 -2.97
C LYS A 122 -7.91 -6.73 -1.98
N GLY A 123 -7.06 -7.63 -2.48
CA GLY A 123 -6.04 -8.31 -1.70
C GLY A 123 -5.02 -7.34 -1.09
N ALA A 124 -4.54 -6.39 -1.87
CA ALA A 124 -3.60 -5.37 -1.38
C ALA A 124 -4.21 -4.52 -0.25
N ILE A 125 -5.49 -4.15 -0.35
CA ILE A 125 -6.18 -3.38 0.69
C ILE A 125 -6.28 -4.22 1.99
N VAL A 126 -6.79 -5.44 1.88
CA VAL A 126 -6.95 -6.33 3.04
C VAL A 126 -5.59 -6.71 3.63
N GLY A 127 -4.61 -7.02 2.78
CA GLY A 127 -3.24 -7.30 3.18
C GLY A 127 -2.59 -6.14 3.93
N GLY A 128 -2.77 -4.91 3.43
CA GLY A 128 -2.28 -3.69 4.08
C GLY A 128 -2.88 -3.47 5.46
N LEU A 129 -4.20 -3.68 5.61
CA LEU A 129 -4.87 -3.58 6.91
C LEU A 129 -4.36 -4.64 7.89
N ILE A 130 -4.24 -5.90 7.46
CA ILE A 130 -3.75 -6.99 8.31
C ILE A 130 -2.32 -6.72 8.78
N ILE A 131 -1.44 -6.31 7.87
CA ILE A 131 -0.04 -6.01 8.20
C ILE A 131 0.05 -4.79 9.10
N GLY A 132 -0.63 -3.68 8.75
CA GLY A 132 -0.57 -2.46 9.56
C GLY A 132 -1.10 -2.65 10.97
N ILE A 133 -2.22 -3.36 11.14
CA ILE A 133 -2.75 -3.71 12.46
C ILE A 133 -1.80 -4.67 13.18
N GLY A 134 -1.29 -5.68 12.48
CA GLY A 134 -0.36 -6.66 13.03
C GLY A 134 0.94 -6.04 13.52
N GLU A 135 1.51 -5.10 12.77
CA GLU A 135 2.71 -4.34 13.17
C GLU A 135 2.46 -3.57 14.48
N LYS A 136 1.35 -2.83 14.57
CA LYS A 136 1.03 -2.01 15.75
C LYS A 136 0.72 -2.87 16.98
N ILE A 137 -0.02 -3.95 16.81
CA ILE A 137 -0.27 -4.92 17.90
C ILE A 137 1.04 -5.59 18.34
N GLY A 138 1.86 -5.99 17.39
CA GLY A 138 3.15 -6.63 17.67
C GLY A 138 4.10 -5.71 18.43
N GLU A 139 4.22 -4.44 18.01
CA GLU A 139 5.04 -3.47 18.73
C GLU A 139 4.51 -3.21 20.14
N PHE A 140 3.19 -3.09 20.30
CA PHE A 140 2.58 -2.85 21.60
C PHE A 140 2.79 -3.99 22.62
N TYR A 141 2.64 -5.25 22.20
CA TYR A 141 2.73 -6.38 23.13
C TYR A 141 4.15 -6.93 23.29
N TRP A 142 4.97 -6.89 22.24
CA TRP A 142 6.29 -7.52 22.23
C TRP A 142 7.45 -6.55 22.03
N GLY A 143 7.18 -5.27 21.73
CA GLY A 143 8.21 -4.26 21.53
C GLY A 143 9.20 -4.18 22.68
N ASP A 144 8.70 -4.09 23.91
CA ASP A 144 9.53 -3.99 25.11
C ASP A 144 10.37 -5.26 25.37
N LEU A 145 9.88 -6.43 24.98
CA LEU A 145 10.57 -7.71 25.22
C LEU A 145 11.76 -7.91 24.27
N VAL A 146 11.71 -7.33 23.06
CA VAL A 146 12.72 -7.57 22.01
C VAL A 146 13.62 -6.34 21.82
N GLY A 147 13.42 -5.29 22.61
CA GLY A 147 14.22 -4.06 22.54
C GLY A 147 13.71 -3.02 21.55
N GLY A 148 12.44 -3.10 21.14
CA GLY A 148 11.77 -2.18 20.23
C GLY A 148 12.01 -2.49 18.75
N SER A 149 11.34 -1.70 17.89
CA SER A 149 11.47 -1.81 16.43
C SER A 149 11.02 -3.13 15.79
N ILE A 150 10.16 -3.89 16.47
CA ILE A 150 9.54 -5.11 15.89
C ILE A 150 8.75 -4.76 14.63
N GLU A 151 8.13 -3.61 14.60
CA GLU A 151 7.37 -3.07 13.47
C GLU A 151 8.13 -3.13 12.14
N SER A 152 9.47 -3.07 12.19
CA SER A 152 10.30 -3.05 10.99
C SER A 152 10.36 -4.39 10.26
N TRP A 153 10.30 -5.50 10.96
CA TRP A 153 10.46 -6.84 10.41
C TRP A 153 9.22 -7.74 10.56
N LEU A 154 8.29 -7.37 11.45
CA LEU A 154 7.08 -8.17 11.70
C LEU A 154 6.22 -8.35 10.45
N ALA A 155 6.13 -7.32 9.60
CA ALA A 155 5.43 -7.39 8.31
C ALA A 155 5.94 -8.56 7.45
N TYR A 156 7.26 -8.72 7.37
CA TYR A 156 7.89 -9.79 6.60
C TYR A 156 7.64 -11.16 7.22
N MET A 157 7.66 -11.24 8.55
CA MET A 157 7.35 -12.50 9.26
C MET A 157 5.90 -12.92 9.06
N ILE A 158 4.95 -12.00 9.15
CA ILE A 158 3.54 -12.27 8.88
C ILE A 158 3.37 -12.75 7.43
N ALA A 159 3.97 -12.06 6.46
CA ALA A 159 3.89 -12.44 5.06
C ALA A 159 4.53 -13.81 4.80
N LEU A 160 5.67 -14.11 5.41
CA LEU A 160 6.37 -15.38 5.26
C LEU A 160 5.55 -16.53 5.84
N VAL A 161 5.04 -16.39 7.07
CA VAL A 161 4.17 -17.39 7.69
C VAL A 161 2.94 -17.63 6.83
N PHE A 162 2.35 -16.56 6.31
CA PHE A 162 1.17 -16.66 5.45
C PHE A 162 1.47 -17.40 4.13
N LEU A 163 2.60 -17.10 3.48
CA LEU A 163 3.05 -17.77 2.25
C LEU A 163 3.22 -19.29 2.44
N PHE A 164 3.63 -19.72 3.64
CA PHE A 164 3.78 -21.13 3.94
C PHE A 164 2.45 -21.89 3.84
N PHE A 165 1.33 -21.24 4.20
CA PHE A 165 -0.02 -21.82 4.13
C PHE A 165 -0.73 -21.53 2.80
N ARG A 166 -0.50 -20.34 2.22
CA ARG A 166 -1.14 -19.89 0.98
C ARG A 166 -0.17 -19.12 0.08
N PRO A 167 0.57 -19.83 -0.79
CA PRO A 167 1.57 -19.21 -1.67
C PRO A 167 0.99 -18.24 -2.70
N GLN A 168 -0.31 -18.28 -2.95
CA GLN A 168 -0.99 -17.40 -3.91
C GLN A 168 -1.50 -16.10 -3.30
N GLY A 169 -1.32 -15.88 -2.00
CA GLY A 169 -1.92 -14.76 -1.28
C GLY A 169 -3.40 -14.98 -0.94
N LEU A 170 -4.04 -13.96 -0.32
CA LEU A 170 -5.45 -14.02 0.09
C LEU A 170 -6.40 -14.10 -1.10
N PHE A 171 -6.12 -13.31 -2.14
CA PHE A 171 -6.96 -13.12 -3.32
C PHE A 171 -6.20 -13.34 -4.63
N GLY A 172 -5.06 -14.01 -4.60
CA GLY A 172 -4.30 -14.36 -5.80
C GLY A 172 -5.03 -15.41 -6.64
N GLU A 173 -4.79 -15.38 -7.95
CA GLU A 173 -5.36 -16.35 -8.87
C GLU A 173 -4.77 -17.74 -8.68
N LYS A 174 -5.60 -18.76 -8.80
CA LYS A 174 -5.12 -20.15 -8.77
C LYS A 174 -4.33 -20.41 -10.05
N ILE A 175 -3.10 -20.84 -9.92
CA ILE A 175 -2.29 -21.31 -11.04
C ILE A 175 -2.97 -22.57 -11.58
N ILE A 176 -3.60 -22.47 -12.74
CA ILE A 176 -4.15 -23.62 -13.45
C ILE A 176 -2.99 -24.14 -14.32
N GLU A 177 -2.32 -25.16 -13.85
CA GLU A 177 -1.39 -25.92 -14.71
C GLU A 177 -2.22 -26.59 -15.81
N ARG A 178 -2.17 -26.01 -17.00
CA ARG A 178 -2.64 -26.70 -18.20
C ARG A 178 -1.56 -27.69 -18.60
N VAL A 179 -1.77 -28.96 -18.27
CA VAL A 179 -1.02 -30.10 -18.80
C VAL A 179 -1.41 -30.33 -20.25
#